data_59852920721c2f8e67a8b11350da9337
#
_entry.id   59852920721c2f8e67a8b11350da9337
#
_cell.length_a   1.000
_cell.length_b   1.000
_cell.length_c   1.000
_cell.angle_alpha   90.00
_cell.angle_beta   90.00
_cell.angle_gamma   90.00
#
_symmetry.space_group_name_H-M   'P 1'
#
loop_
_entity.id
_entity.type
_entity.pdbx_description
1 polymer ?
#
loop_
_entity_poly.entity_id
_entity_poly.type
_entity_poly.pdbx_seq_one_letter_code
_entity_poly.pdbx_strand_id
1 'polypeptide(L)'
;MKRYDKLIFVSNGDTCRGPMAEAILKSKYLLEELEIESKGLVVLFPEPVNPKTEAVLEENGLDVEGHAAAELVQADLQPRNLILVMTAALKKKISEEFENPVNVHLLTEYAGESGDIASPSGGTLEDYANCFRRMEETIRKLVIELNEEELLC
;
A
#
# COMPACT_ATOMS: atom_id res chain seq x y z
N MET A 1 9.40 19.70 -9.32
CA MET A 1 8.58 19.85 -8.11
C MET A 1 7.76 18.60 -7.89
N LYS A 2 7.77 18.08 -6.68
CA LYS A 2 7.02 16.87 -6.37
C LYS A 2 5.52 17.12 -6.36
N ARG A 3 4.77 16.13 -6.84
CA ARG A 3 3.32 16.17 -6.79
C ARG A 3 2.78 15.78 -5.41
N TYR A 4 3.41 14.79 -4.80
CA TYR A 4 2.97 14.27 -3.50
C TYR A 4 4.12 14.25 -2.49
N ASP A 5 3.79 14.48 -1.23
CA ASP A 5 4.74 14.38 -0.12
C ASP A 5 4.67 13.01 0.54
N LYS A 6 3.51 12.36 0.47
CA LYS A 6 3.27 11.09 1.14
C LYS A 6 2.43 10.16 0.27
N LEU A 7 2.77 8.88 0.29
CA LEU A 7 1.99 7.81 -0.34
C LEU A 7 1.56 6.84 0.75
N ILE A 8 0.27 6.55 0.81
CA ILE A 8 -0.29 5.64 1.81
C ILE A 8 -0.95 4.46 1.10
N PHE A 9 -0.45 3.25 1.38
CA PHE A 9 -1.13 2.04 0.93
C PHE A 9 -2.22 1.68 1.93
N VAL A 10 -3.43 1.43 1.44
CA VAL A 10 -4.57 1.13 2.29
C VAL A 10 -5.10 -0.27 2.02
N SER A 11 -5.17 -1.08 3.07
CA SER A 11 -5.76 -2.40 3.05
C SER A 11 -6.84 -2.46 4.15
N ASN A 12 -7.34 -3.66 4.45
CA ASN A 12 -8.37 -3.76 5.49
C ASN A 12 -7.78 -3.58 6.89
N GLY A 13 -6.81 -4.40 7.27
CA GLY A 13 -6.28 -4.43 8.63
C GLY A 13 -4.85 -3.97 8.79
N ASP A 14 -4.16 -3.63 7.71
CA ASP A 14 -2.78 -3.13 7.73
C ASP A 14 -1.77 -4.10 8.37
N THR A 15 -1.97 -5.40 8.19
CA THR A 15 -1.06 -6.42 8.74
C THR A 15 -0.40 -7.29 7.67
N CYS A 16 -0.85 -7.22 6.44
CA CYS A 16 -0.36 -8.09 5.37
C CYS A 16 -0.05 -7.33 4.09
N ARG A 17 -1.07 -7.00 3.27
CA ARG A 17 -0.87 -6.33 1.97
C ARG A 17 -0.24 -4.95 2.10
N GLY A 18 -0.68 -4.17 3.07
CA GLY A 18 -0.14 -2.82 3.30
C GLY A 18 1.34 -2.83 3.62
N PRO A 19 1.75 -3.53 4.68
CA PRO A 19 3.17 -3.67 5.02
C PRO A 19 4.02 -4.25 3.89
N MET A 20 3.47 -5.22 3.16
CA MET A 20 4.14 -5.83 2.01
C MET A 20 4.43 -4.79 0.92
N ALA A 21 3.40 -4.01 0.56
CA ALA A 21 3.53 -2.96 -0.45
C ALA A 21 4.52 -1.88 -0.01
N GLU A 22 4.44 -1.48 1.25
CA GLU A 22 5.35 -0.48 1.81
C GLU A 22 6.80 -0.92 1.72
N ALA A 23 7.09 -2.16 2.14
CA ALA A 23 8.45 -2.69 2.11
C ALA A 23 8.99 -2.79 0.68
N ILE A 24 8.16 -3.26 -0.24
CA ILE A 24 8.57 -3.39 -1.65
C ILE A 24 8.86 -2.01 -2.25
N LEU A 25 7.96 -1.05 -2.06
CA LEU A 25 8.15 0.27 -2.66
C LEU A 25 9.38 0.97 -2.08
N LYS A 26 9.59 0.89 -0.77
CA LYS A 26 10.77 1.47 -0.13
C LYS A 26 12.07 0.89 -0.69
N SER A 27 12.05 -0.38 -1.10
CA SER A 27 13.23 -1.02 -1.68
C SER A 27 13.50 -0.62 -3.12
N LYS A 28 12.49 -0.14 -3.84
CA LYS A 28 12.58 0.15 -5.28
C LYS A 28 12.56 1.64 -5.61
N TYR A 29 11.99 2.46 -4.74
CA TYR A 29 11.80 3.88 -5.02
C TYR A 29 13.00 4.66 -4.48
N LEU A 30 13.81 5.17 -5.40
CA LEU A 30 15.07 5.84 -5.08
C LEU A 30 14.96 7.35 -4.99
N LEU A 31 13.80 7.92 -5.35
CA LEU A 31 13.61 9.37 -5.20
C LEU A 31 13.31 9.66 -3.72
N GLU A 32 14.19 10.41 -3.12
CA GLU A 32 14.05 10.78 -1.72
C GLU A 32 12.87 11.72 -1.52
N GLU A 33 12.45 11.90 -0.30
CA GLU A 33 11.42 12.86 0.08
C GLU A 33 9.97 12.42 -0.12
N LEU A 34 9.72 11.24 -0.67
CA LEU A 34 8.37 10.68 -0.64
C LEU A 34 8.26 9.80 0.61
N GLU A 35 7.42 10.20 1.54
CA GLU A 35 7.15 9.40 2.72
C GLU A 35 6.20 8.28 2.31
N ILE A 36 6.53 7.05 2.68
CA ILE A 36 5.74 5.86 2.31
C ILE A 36 5.28 5.17 3.58
N GLU A 37 3.98 4.97 3.69
CA GLU A 37 3.41 4.26 4.85
C GLU A 37 2.21 3.43 4.44
N SER A 38 1.69 2.62 5.37
CA SER A 38 0.49 1.83 5.15
C SER A 38 -0.50 2.05 6.29
N LYS A 39 -1.79 1.92 5.97
CA LYS A 39 -2.89 2.08 6.92
C LYS A 39 -3.99 1.07 6.61
N GLY A 40 -4.90 0.89 7.56
CA GLY A 40 -6.04 0.00 7.39
C GLY A 40 -7.35 0.72 7.65
N LEU A 41 -8.45 0.17 7.14
CA LEU A 41 -9.77 0.73 7.40
C LEU A 41 -10.36 0.21 8.71
N VAL A 42 -9.97 -0.99 9.14
CA VAL A 42 -10.45 -1.58 10.39
C VAL A 42 -9.24 -2.02 11.21
N VAL A 43 -8.81 -1.17 12.12
CA VAL A 43 -7.66 -1.43 13.00
C VAL A 43 -8.11 -1.21 14.43
N LEU A 44 -8.26 -2.30 15.18
CA LEU A 44 -8.74 -2.23 16.56
C LEU A 44 -7.61 -1.94 17.54
N PHE A 45 -6.40 -2.34 17.23
CA PHE A 45 -5.21 -2.05 18.01
C PHE A 45 -3.97 -2.17 17.11
N PRO A 46 -2.83 -1.62 17.51
CA PRO A 46 -1.62 -1.61 16.66
C PRO A 46 -0.96 -2.99 16.59
N GLU A 47 -1.52 -3.88 15.77
CA GLU A 47 -0.97 -5.22 15.57
C GLU A 47 0.36 -5.17 14.82
N PRO A 48 1.28 -6.09 15.12
CA PRO A 48 2.49 -6.25 14.32
C PRO A 48 2.15 -6.87 12.97
N VAL A 49 3.12 -6.87 12.05
CA VAL A 49 2.93 -7.49 10.75
C VAL A 49 2.63 -8.98 10.93
N ASN A 50 1.77 -9.51 10.05
CA ASN A 50 1.42 -10.94 10.04
C ASN A 50 2.69 -11.79 9.90
N PRO A 51 2.87 -12.87 10.70
CA PRO A 51 4.08 -13.67 10.66
C PRO A 51 4.41 -14.28 9.29
N LYS A 52 3.40 -14.65 8.50
CA LYS A 52 3.63 -15.20 7.16
C LYS A 52 4.09 -14.13 6.20
N THR A 53 3.58 -12.91 6.34
CA THR A 53 4.05 -11.77 5.57
C THR A 53 5.50 -11.46 5.93
N GLU A 54 5.83 -11.44 7.20
CA GLU A 54 7.18 -11.21 7.66
C GLU A 54 8.16 -12.24 7.09
N ALA A 55 7.77 -13.53 7.13
CA ALA A 55 8.60 -14.61 6.60
C ALA A 55 8.86 -14.46 5.10
N VAL A 56 7.84 -14.09 4.32
CA VAL A 56 7.98 -13.88 2.88
C VAL A 56 8.87 -12.67 2.59
N LEU A 57 8.72 -11.60 3.35
CA LEU A 57 9.56 -10.42 3.18
C LEU A 57 11.02 -10.73 3.49
N GLU A 58 11.29 -11.43 4.60
CA GLU A 58 12.65 -11.80 4.97
C GLU A 58 13.30 -12.70 3.91
N GLU A 59 12.54 -13.63 3.35
CA GLU A 59 13.02 -14.50 2.28
C GLU A 59 13.43 -13.71 1.04
N ASN A 60 12.84 -12.55 0.83
CA ASN A 60 13.14 -11.66 -0.29
C ASN A 60 14.07 -10.51 0.10
N GLY A 61 14.69 -10.58 1.26
CA GLY A 61 15.65 -9.57 1.71
C GLY A 61 15.03 -8.25 2.12
N LEU A 62 13.74 -8.26 2.46
CA LEU A 62 13.00 -7.06 2.85
C LEU A 62 12.60 -7.12 4.32
N ASP A 63 12.30 -5.95 4.86
CA ASP A 63 12.06 -5.77 6.29
C ASP A 63 10.96 -4.73 6.52
N VAL A 64 10.13 -5.00 7.52
CA VAL A 64 9.12 -4.05 8.01
C VAL A 64 9.24 -3.89 9.53
N GLU A 65 10.47 -3.92 10.00
CA GLU A 65 10.76 -3.81 11.42
C GLU A 65 10.07 -2.60 12.04
N GLY A 66 9.42 -2.82 13.18
CA GLY A 66 8.74 -1.75 13.87
C GLY A 66 7.35 -1.41 13.33
N HIS A 67 6.87 -2.15 12.31
CA HIS A 67 5.52 -1.89 11.80
C HIS A 67 4.46 -2.17 12.86
N ALA A 68 3.54 -1.24 13.02
CA ALA A 68 2.35 -1.40 13.84
C ALA A 68 1.16 -0.92 13.02
N ALA A 69 0.12 -1.76 12.94
CA ALA A 69 -1.07 -1.42 12.18
C ALA A 69 -1.67 -0.10 12.68
N ALA A 70 -2.04 0.77 11.75
CA ALA A 70 -2.61 2.08 12.05
C ALA A 70 -3.84 2.33 11.17
N GLU A 71 -4.83 3.01 11.73
CA GLU A 71 -6.08 3.28 11.01
C GLU A 71 -5.97 4.51 10.13
N LEU A 72 -6.57 4.43 8.94
CA LEU A 72 -6.70 5.59 8.06
C LEU A 72 -7.67 6.57 8.70
N VAL A 73 -7.28 7.83 8.80
CA VAL A 73 -8.11 8.88 9.40
C VAL A 73 -8.37 10.00 8.40
N GLN A 74 -9.37 10.84 8.67
CA GLN A 74 -9.75 11.93 7.77
C GLN A 74 -8.55 12.84 7.45
N ALA A 75 -7.67 13.07 8.40
CA ALA A 75 -6.49 13.92 8.21
C ALA A 75 -5.50 13.37 7.17
N ASP A 76 -5.58 12.08 6.85
CA ASP A 76 -4.73 11.47 5.82
C ASP A 76 -5.17 11.86 4.40
N LEU A 77 -6.42 12.27 4.24
CA LEU A 77 -7.00 12.59 2.92
C LEU A 77 -6.76 14.05 2.58
N GLN A 78 -5.54 14.35 2.16
CA GLN A 78 -5.09 15.70 1.83
C GLN A 78 -4.54 15.74 0.40
N PRO A 79 -4.57 16.93 -0.25
CA PRO A 79 -4.11 17.07 -1.64
C PRO A 79 -2.67 16.60 -1.90
N ARG A 80 -1.80 16.69 -0.89
CA ARG A 80 -0.40 16.27 -1.05
C ARG A 80 -0.15 14.81 -0.71
N ASN A 81 -1.20 14.07 -0.39
CA ASN A 81 -1.11 12.64 -0.09
C ASN A 81 -1.75 11.82 -1.20
N LEU A 82 -1.05 10.78 -1.66
CA LEU A 82 -1.57 9.82 -2.62
C LEU A 82 -2.02 8.58 -1.85
N ILE A 83 -3.28 8.19 -2.04
CA ILE A 83 -3.86 7.04 -1.33
C ILE A 83 -4.09 5.91 -2.34
N LEU A 84 -3.41 4.78 -2.16
CA LEU A 84 -3.52 3.64 -3.05
C LEU A 84 -4.12 2.46 -2.32
N VAL A 85 -5.29 2.02 -2.78
CA VAL A 85 -6.15 1.06 -2.10
C VAL A 85 -6.05 -0.30 -2.77
N MET A 86 -6.08 -1.38 -1.99
CA MET A 86 -5.85 -2.74 -2.49
C MET A 86 -7.03 -3.31 -3.29
N THR A 87 -8.26 -2.92 -2.96
CA THR A 87 -9.45 -3.45 -3.63
C THR A 87 -10.48 -2.37 -3.92
N ALA A 88 -11.32 -2.61 -4.91
CA ALA A 88 -12.40 -1.69 -5.26
C ALA A 88 -13.40 -1.53 -4.11
N ALA A 89 -13.65 -2.60 -3.36
CA ALA A 89 -14.55 -2.55 -2.21
C ALA A 89 -14.03 -1.61 -1.13
N LEU A 90 -12.72 -1.63 -0.86
CA LEU A 90 -12.11 -0.73 0.11
C LEU A 90 -12.16 0.72 -0.37
N LYS A 91 -11.95 0.94 -1.66
CA LYS A 91 -12.05 2.28 -2.24
C LYS A 91 -13.45 2.85 -2.08
N LYS A 92 -14.46 2.02 -2.35
CA LYS A 92 -15.86 2.41 -2.17
C LYS A 92 -16.15 2.76 -0.71
N LYS A 93 -15.62 1.96 0.20
CA LYS A 93 -15.81 2.18 1.64
C LYS A 93 -15.22 3.52 2.08
N ILE A 94 -14.07 3.90 1.54
CA ILE A 94 -13.48 5.21 1.81
C ILE A 94 -14.41 6.33 1.34
N SER A 95 -14.99 6.19 0.14
CA SER A 95 -15.90 7.21 -0.39
C SER A 95 -17.19 7.35 0.44
N GLU A 96 -17.57 6.30 1.14
CA GLU A 96 -18.77 6.30 1.99
C GLU A 96 -18.50 6.81 3.41
N GLU A 97 -17.32 6.55 3.95
CA GLU A 97 -16.98 6.85 5.35
C GLU A 97 -16.25 8.17 5.58
N PHE A 98 -15.61 8.71 4.56
CA PHE A 98 -14.83 9.94 4.69
C PHE A 98 -15.42 11.08 3.86
N GLU A 99 -15.19 12.31 4.31
CA GLU A 99 -15.64 13.50 3.59
C GLU A 99 -14.62 13.92 2.53
N ASN A 100 -15.12 14.23 1.33
CA ASN A 100 -14.30 14.75 0.23
C ASN A 100 -12.95 14.03 0.04
N PRO A 101 -12.97 12.69 -0.14
CA PRO A 101 -11.73 11.98 -0.35
C PRO A 101 -11.05 12.45 -1.64
N VAL A 102 -9.76 12.77 -1.54
CA VAL A 102 -8.98 13.23 -2.69
C VAL A 102 -7.82 12.27 -2.93
N ASN A 103 -7.42 12.13 -4.20
CA ASN A 103 -6.27 11.32 -4.61
C ASN A 103 -6.35 9.88 -4.14
N VAL A 104 -7.55 9.30 -4.13
CA VAL A 104 -7.77 7.90 -3.75
C VAL A 104 -7.94 7.08 -5.02
N HIS A 105 -7.05 6.13 -5.23
CA HIS A 105 -7.04 5.30 -6.42
C HIS A 105 -6.86 3.83 -6.06
N LEU A 106 -7.39 2.95 -6.90
CA LEU A 106 -7.09 1.53 -6.80
C LEU A 106 -5.64 1.35 -7.21
N LEU A 107 -4.84 0.68 -6.39
CA LEU A 107 -3.41 0.51 -6.65
C LEU A 107 -3.14 -0.05 -8.05
N THR A 108 -3.85 -1.10 -8.44
CA THR A 108 -3.66 -1.73 -9.75
C THR A 108 -3.96 -0.76 -10.89
N GLU A 109 -5.06 -0.02 -10.80
CA GLU A 109 -5.43 0.94 -11.85
C GLU A 109 -4.43 2.07 -11.96
N TYR A 110 -3.95 2.59 -10.84
CA TYR A 110 -2.95 3.64 -10.84
C TYR A 110 -1.64 3.17 -11.50
N ALA A 111 -1.32 1.90 -11.32
CA ALA A 111 -0.14 1.28 -11.93
C ALA A 111 -0.34 0.84 -13.39
N GLY A 112 -1.52 1.06 -13.96
CA GLY A 112 -1.81 0.68 -15.34
C GLY A 112 -2.31 -0.75 -15.51
N GLU A 113 -2.78 -1.35 -14.42
CA GLU A 113 -3.36 -2.69 -14.43
C GLU A 113 -4.85 -2.62 -14.11
N SER A 114 -5.46 -3.76 -13.82
CA SER A 114 -6.86 -3.82 -13.37
C SER A 114 -7.03 -4.94 -12.36
N GLY A 115 -8.15 -4.89 -11.64
CA GLY A 115 -8.50 -5.90 -10.66
C GLY A 115 -8.00 -5.57 -9.26
N ASP A 116 -8.35 -6.44 -8.33
CA ASP A 116 -8.02 -6.28 -6.92
C ASP A 116 -6.76 -7.07 -6.56
N ILE A 117 -6.07 -6.64 -5.52
CA ILE A 117 -5.05 -7.46 -4.87
C ILE A 117 -5.74 -8.10 -3.67
N ALA A 118 -6.12 -9.37 -3.83
CA ALA A 118 -6.83 -10.12 -2.80
C ALA A 118 -5.95 -10.39 -1.59
N SER A 119 -6.58 -10.43 -0.42
CA SER A 119 -5.87 -10.77 0.82
C SER A 119 -5.52 -12.26 0.84
N PRO A 120 -4.29 -12.63 1.21
CA PRO A 120 -3.94 -14.04 1.42
C PRO A 120 -4.34 -14.52 2.81
N SER A 121 -5.00 -13.69 3.60
CA SER A 121 -5.35 -13.97 4.98
C SER A 121 -6.06 -15.32 5.12
N GLY A 122 -5.62 -16.11 6.08
CA GLY A 122 -6.14 -17.46 6.29
C GLY A 122 -5.52 -18.53 5.38
N GLY A 123 -4.67 -18.11 4.44
CA GLY A 123 -4.03 -19.01 3.49
C GLY A 123 -2.71 -19.59 3.96
N THR A 124 -2.07 -20.33 3.05
CA THR A 124 -0.78 -20.97 3.30
C THR A 124 0.35 -19.96 3.09
N LEU A 125 1.57 -20.35 3.47
CA LEU A 125 2.76 -19.54 3.21
C LEU A 125 2.92 -19.32 1.70
N GLU A 126 2.57 -20.32 0.89
CA GLU A 126 2.62 -20.18 -0.58
C GLU A 126 1.64 -19.13 -1.07
N ASP A 127 0.45 -19.06 -0.48
CA ASP A 127 -0.53 -18.01 -0.83
C ASP A 127 0.04 -16.62 -0.53
N TYR A 128 0.76 -16.47 0.57
CA TYR A 128 1.42 -15.21 0.91
C TYR A 128 2.55 -14.90 -0.07
N ALA A 129 3.32 -15.92 -0.47
CA ALA A 129 4.38 -15.74 -1.46
C ALA A 129 3.81 -15.34 -2.83
N ASN A 130 2.66 -15.90 -3.21
CA ASN A 130 1.99 -15.52 -4.45
C ASN A 130 1.48 -14.07 -4.39
N CYS A 131 0.95 -13.66 -3.24
CA CYS A 131 0.54 -12.28 -3.03
C CYS A 131 1.73 -11.33 -3.16
N PHE A 132 2.87 -11.70 -2.60
CA PHE A 132 4.10 -10.93 -2.70
C PHE A 132 4.52 -10.75 -4.17
N ARG A 133 4.53 -11.82 -4.94
CA ARG A 133 4.92 -11.77 -6.37
C ARG A 133 3.98 -10.86 -7.16
N ARG A 134 2.68 -10.96 -6.89
CA ARG A 134 1.67 -10.11 -7.51
C ARG A 134 1.92 -8.64 -7.13
N MET A 135 2.17 -8.39 -5.85
CA MET A 135 2.43 -7.05 -5.34
C MET A 135 3.69 -6.46 -5.94
N GLU A 136 4.76 -7.25 -6.01
CA GLU A 136 6.02 -6.79 -6.58
C GLU A 136 5.89 -6.40 -8.05
N GLU A 137 5.14 -7.17 -8.82
CA GLU A 137 4.90 -6.86 -10.22
C GLU A 137 4.13 -5.54 -10.36
N THR A 138 3.09 -5.36 -9.56
CA THR A 138 2.29 -4.15 -9.59
C THR A 138 3.11 -2.93 -9.16
N ILE A 139 3.91 -3.07 -8.11
CA ILE A 139 4.72 -1.95 -7.61
C ILE A 139 5.83 -1.58 -8.57
N ARG A 140 6.37 -2.54 -9.32
CA ARG A 140 7.33 -2.23 -10.38
C ARG A 140 6.73 -1.25 -11.39
N LYS A 141 5.48 -1.47 -11.77
CA LYS A 141 4.76 -0.58 -12.68
C LYS A 141 4.42 0.75 -12.01
N LEU A 142 4.09 0.70 -10.72
CA LEU A 142 3.83 1.91 -9.94
C LEU A 142 5.05 2.83 -9.92
N VAL A 143 6.25 2.29 -9.75
CA VAL A 143 7.48 3.07 -9.73
C VAL A 143 7.65 3.85 -11.03
N ILE A 144 7.37 3.20 -12.17
CA ILE A 144 7.45 3.86 -13.47
C ILE A 144 6.46 5.02 -13.53
N GLU A 145 5.23 4.81 -13.10
CA GLU A 145 4.20 5.84 -13.09
C GLU A 145 4.57 7.01 -12.18
N LEU A 146 5.07 6.73 -10.99
CA LEU A 146 5.50 7.77 -10.05
C LEU A 146 6.65 8.60 -10.61
N ASN A 147 7.62 7.96 -11.25
CA ASN A 147 8.74 8.66 -11.85
C ASN A 147 8.29 9.55 -12.99
N GLU A 148 7.35 9.09 -13.81
CA GLU A 148 6.80 9.91 -14.89
C GLU A 148 6.09 11.14 -14.36
N GLU A 149 5.31 11.00 -13.28
CA GLU A 149 4.63 12.12 -12.67
C GLU A 149 5.60 13.15 -12.08
N GLU A 150 6.66 12.68 -11.43
CA GLU A 150 7.69 13.57 -10.90
C GLU A 150 8.37 14.37 -12.02
N LEU A 151 8.61 13.73 -13.16
CA LEU A 151 9.22 14.40 -14.30
C LEU A 151 8.28 15.41 -14.97
N LEU A 152 6.97 15.17 -14.90
CA LEU A 152 5.97 16.07 -15.51
C LEU A 152 5.58 17.22 -14.59
N CYS A 153 5.85 17.10 -13.32
CA CYS A 153 5.59 18.13 -12.35
C CYS A 153 6.83 18.99 -12.13
#